data_b4c8d5ae846cfb91c02dfe872bfa754b
#
_entry.id   b4c8d5ae846cfb91c02dfe872bfa754b
#
_cell.length_a   1.000
_cell.length_b   1.000
_cell.length_c   1.000
_cell.angle_alpha   90.00
_cell.angle_beta   90.00
_cell.angle_gamma   90.00
#
_symmetry.space_group_name_H-M   'P 1'
#
loop_
_entity.id
_entity.type
_entity.pdbx_description
1 polymer ?
#
loop_
_entity_poly.entity_id
_entity_poly.type
_entity_poly.pdbx_seq_one_letter_code
_entity_poly.pdbx_strand_id
1 'polypeptide(L)'
;AWWRSIGSPKHVCAPMVDQSELAFRELSRRYGAGLCYTPMLHAGLAAGDSGIQYLERQFTTRRGDWPLSAQFAGHDPAVVCKAAERTLALAGDCADNVVALDLNLGCPQQIARRGRYGAWLWERDADAAVDVIRALRTHFATDERVVTAKVRILPPGDDKAVAETADRCLRLADAGASLICVHGRTREQNKQLSGAANWASIKAVREALAER
;
A
#
# COMPACT_ATOMS: atom_id res chain seq x y z
N ALA A 1 0.04 15.01 -11.14
CA ALA A 1 -0.36 16.16 -10.31
C ALA A 1 -0.13 15.89 -8.82
N TRP A 2 -0.73 14.88 -8.21
CA TRP A 2 -0.68 14.57 -6.77
C TRP A 2 0.76 14.43 -6.19
N TRP A 3 1.68 13.72 -6.84
CA TRP A 3 3.06 13.56 -6.36
C TRP A 3 3.77 14.91 -6.15
N ARG A 4 3.46 15.87 -7.02
CA ARG A 4 4.01 17.23 -6.90
C ARG A 4 3.36 18.01 -5.75
N SER A 5 2.06 17.83 -5.49
CA SER A 5 1.37 18.53 -4.39
C SER A 5 1.89 18.13 -3.02
N ILE A 6 2.43 16.91 -2.86
CA ILE A 6 3.09 16.45 -1.63
C ILE A 6 4.61 16.68 -1.61
N GLY A 7 5.13 17.53 -2.50
CA GLY A 7 6.55 17.93 -2.50
C GLY A 7 7.50 17.01 -3.27
N SER A 8 6.99 16.09 -4.12
CA SER A 8 7.81 15.13 -4.91
C SER A 8 8.83 14.38 -4.06
N PRO A 9 8.43 13.68 -3.00
CA PRO A 9 9.35 13.07 -2.03
C PRO A 9 10.34 12.11 -2.67
N LYS A 10 11.64 12.32 -2.41
CA LYS A 10 12.71 11.43 -2.89
C LYS A 10 12.94 10.24 -1.97
N HIS A 11 12.67 10.40 -0.68
CA HIS A 11 12.83 9.36 0.34
C HIS A 11 11.47 9.07 0.97
N VAL A 12 11.17 7.78 1.09
CA VAL A 12 9.88 7.30 1.60
C VAL A 12 10.12 6.31 2.73
N CYS A 13 9.49 6.55 3.88
CA CYS A 13 9.46 5.58 4.96
C CYS A 13 8.42 4.50 4.63
N ALA A 14 8.89 3.30 4.35
CA ALA A 14 8.05 2.17 3.95
C ALA A 14 7.10 1.70 5.08
N PRO A 15 5.97 1.05 4.75
CA PRO A 15 5.11 0.43 5.74
C PRO A 15 5.81 -0.79 6.37
N MET A 16 5.87 -0.82 7.70
CA MET A 16 6.51 -1.88 8.47
C MET A 16 5.67 -2.19 9.71
N VAL A 17 5.24 -3.44 9.86
CA VAL A 17 4.54 -3.91 11.07
C VAL A 17 5.47 -3.79 12.28
N ASP A 18 4.97 -3.24 13.36
CA ASP A 18 5.69 -2.99 14.63
C ASP A 18 6.95 -2.11 14.47
N GLN A 19 7.03 -1.27 13.43
CA GLN A 19 8.18 -0.38 13.20
C GLN A 19 7.82 0.99 12.61
N SER A 20 6.82 1.13 11.75
CA SER A 20 6.48 2.43 11.14
C SER A 20 5.36 3.18 11.88
N GLU A 21 5.32 3.07 13.20
CA GLU A 21 4.48 3.85 14.08
C GLU A 21 4.90 5.33 14.08
N LEU A 22 4.08 6.18 14.68
CA LEU A 22 4.26 7.63 14.69
C LEU A 22 5.68 8.05 15.10
N ALA A 23 6.24 7.49 16.17
CA ALA A 23 7.58 7.85 16.65
C ALA A 23 8.67 7.59 15.61
N PHE A 24 8.61 6.44 14.91
CA PHE A 24 9.56 6.12 13.86
C PHE A 24 9.36 6.98 12.61
N ARG A 25 8.12 7.30 12.25
CA ARG A 25 7.83 8.21 11.14
C ARG A 25 8.38 9.61 11.40
N GLU A 26 8.18 10.13 12.61
CA GLU A 26 8.74 11.43 13.01
C GLU A 26 10.27 11.46 12.97
N LEU A 27 10.90 10.39 13.47
CA LEU A 27 12.35 10.26 13.35
C LEU A 27 12.78 10.23 11.88
N SER A 28 12.13 9.42 11.05
CA SER A 28 12.44 9.31 9.62
C SER A 28 12.28 10.66 8.90
N ARG A 29 11.27 11.46 9.25
CA ARG A 29 11.06 12.81 8.69
C ARG A 29 12.21 13.76 9.05
N ARG A 30 12.75 13.69 10.27
CA ARG A 30 13.93 14.48 10.67
C ARG A 30 15.16 14.14 9.82
N TYR A 31 15.23 12.93 9.28
CA TYR A 31 16.29 12.47 8.37
C TYR A 31 15.90 12.52 6.88
N GLY A 32 14.82 13.26 6.54
CA GLY A 32 14.49 13.60 5.17
C GLY A 32 13.45 12.70 4.49
N ALA A 33 12.73 11.85 5.22
CA ALA A 33 11.59 11.14 4.63
C ALA A 33 10.46 12.12 4.30
N GLY A 34 10.19 12.30 3.01
CA GLY A 34 9.16 13.22 2.52
C GLY A 34 7.76 12.62 2.45
N LEU A 35 7.63 11.30 2.48
CA LEU A 35 6.38 10.55 2.61
C LEU A 35 6.59 9.40 3.58
N CYS A 36 5.65 9.19 4.48
CA CYS A 36 5.68 8.03 5.37
C CYS A 36 4.43 7.18 5.22
N TYR A 37 4.58 5.90 5.52
CA TYR A 37 3.47 4.94 5.58
C TYR A 37 3.15 4.57 7.02
N THR A 38 1.89 4.28 7.32
CA THR A 38 1.50 3.60 8.55
C THR A 38 2.04 2.17 8.57
N PRO A 39 2.08 1.49 9.72
CA PRO A 39 2.04 0.03 9.73
C PRO A 39 0.87 -0.48 8.90
N MET A 40 0.98 -1.72 8.40
CA MET A 40 -0.09 -2.36 7.66
C MET A 40 -1.31 -2.61 8.56
N LEU A 41 -2.43 -1.97 8.26
CA LEU A 41 -3.69 -2.13 8.98
C LEU A 41 -4.49 -3.31 8.39
N HIS A 42 -4.79 -4.31 9.20
CA HIS A 42 -5.59 -5.47 8.77
C HIS A 42 -7.06 -5.07 8.62
N ALA A 43 -7.55 -5.00 7.38
CA ALA A 43 -8.89 -4.47 7.08
C ALA A 43 -10.01 -5.23 7.81
N GLY A 44 -9.94 -6.56 7.84
CA GLY A 44 -10.93 -7.38 8.56
C GLY A 44 -10.99 -7.10 10.06
N LEU A 45 -9.86 -6.81 10.70
CA LEU A 45 -9.83 -6.43 12.11
C LEU A 45 -10.37 -5.00 12.30
N ALA A 46 -9.92 -4.05 11.47
CA ALA A 46 -10.35 -2.66 11.54
C ALA A 46 -11.85 -2.47 11.26
N ALA A 47 -12.42 -3.26 10.35
CA ALA A 47 -13.84 -3.22 10.01
C ALA A 47 -14.75 -4.02 10.95
N GLY A 48 -14.20 -4.92 11.77
CA GLY A 48 -14.92 -5.79 12.69
C GLY A 48 -15.50 -5.08 13.91
N ASP A 49 -16.16 -5.81 14.81
CA ASP A 49 -16.84 -5.26 15.99
C ASP A 49 -15.88 -4.54 16.95
N SER A 50 -14.69 -5.10 17.18
CA SER A 50 -13.63 -4.48 17.98
C SER A 50 -12.69 -3.61 17.15
N GLY A 51 -13.13 -3.11 15.99
CA GLY A 51 -12.26 -2.42 15.02
C GLY A 51 -11.69 -1.11 15.56
N ILE A 52 -12.44 -0.37 16.37
CA ILE A 52 -11.93 0.87 16.97
C ILE A 52 -10.79 0.55 17.95
N GLN A 53 -10.97 -0.41 18.86
CA GLN A 53 -9.91 -0.82 19.80
C GLN A 53 -8.67 -1.37 19.09
N TYR A 54 -8.85 -2.04 17.94
CA TYR A 54 -7.74 -2.47 17.10
C TYR A 54 -7.01 -1.26 16.51
N LEU A 55 -7.74 -0.32 15.93
CA LEU A 55 -7.16 0.88 15.30
C LEU A 55 -6.46 1.78 16.33
N GLU A 56 -7.02 1.99 17.51
CA GLU A 56 -6.40 2.76 18.60
C GLU A 56 -5.00 2.23 18.98
N ARG A 57 -4.77 0.93 18.82
CA ARG A 57 -3.46 0.30 19.08
C ARG A 57 -2.51 0.32 17.88
N GLN A 58 -3.05 0.35 16.66
CA GLN A 58 -2.27 0.18 15.43
C GLN A 58 -2.08 1.46 14.62
N PHE A 59 -2.91 2.46 14.86
CA PHE A 59 -2.90 3.70 14.12
C PHE A 59 -2.87 4.90 15.07
N THR A 60 -1.86 5.74 14.91
CA THR A 60 -1.75 7.02 15.59
C THR A 60 -1.18 8.04 14.61
N THR A 61 -1.76 9.22 14.57
CA THR A 61 -1.24 10.37 13.83
C THR A 61 -1.44 11.64 14.66
N ARG A 62 -0.67 12.68 14.38
CA ARG A 62 -0.80 13.99 15.00
C ARG A 62 -0.43 15.10 14.04
N ARG A 63 -0.71 16.33 14.40
CA ARG A 63 -0.32 17.50 13.61
C ARG A 63 1.17 17.44 13.22
N GLY A 64 1.45 17.58 11.91
CA GLY A 64 2.80 17.51 11.36
C GLY A 64 3.24 16.13 10.87
N ASP A 65 2.46 15.05 11.08
CA ASP A 65 2.72 13.74 10.46
C ASP A 65 2.18 13.68 9.02
N TRP A 66 2.54 14.68 8.23
CA TRP A 66 2.14 14.87 6.83
C TRP A 66 3.36 14.83 5.90
N PRO A 67 3.26 14.33 4.66
CA PRO A 67 2.18 13.52 4.10
C PRO A 67 2.26 12.06 4.58
N LEU A 68 1.11 11.44 4.85
CA LEU A 68 0.99 10.08 5.36
C LEU A 68 0.19 9.21 4.38
N SER A 69 0.63 7.98 4.13
CA SER A 69 -0.12 6.96 3.41
C SER A 69 -0.61 5.91 4.41
N ALA A 70 -1.92 5.72 4.51
CA ALA A 70 -2.51 4.65 5.33
C ALA A 70 -2.55 3.35 4.52
N GLN A 71 -1.81 2.32 4.97
CA GLN A 71 -1.75 1.05 4.25
C GLN A 71 -2.71 0.01 4.84
N PHE A 72 -3.53 -0.60 3.98
CA PHE A 72 -4.51 -1.62 4.33
C PHE A 72 -4.14 -2.99 3.75
N ALA A 73 -4.48 -4.05 4.50
CA ALA A 73 -4.36 -5.43 4.06
C ALA A 73 -5.72 -6.12 4.08
N GLY A 74 -6.21 -6.53 2.93
CA GLY A 74 -7.51 -7.18 2.75
C GLY A 74 -7.76 -7.50 1.29
N HIS A 75 -8.81 -8.28 1.03
CA HIS A 75 -9.21 -8.70 -0.32
C HIS A 75 -10.70 -8.40 -0.61
N ASP A 76 -11.46 -8.08 0.41
CA ASP A 76 -12.88 -7.73 0.26
C ASP A 76 -13.02 -6.21 0.13
N PRO A 77 -13.56 -5.70 -0.99
CA PRO A 77 -13.69 -4.27 -1.24
C PRO A 77 -14.48 -3.52 -0.17
N ALA A 78 -15.61 -4.06 0.28
CA ALA A 78 -16.47 -3.39 1.28
C ALA A 78 -15.77 -3.32 2.64
N VAL A 79 -15.07 -4.39 3.02
CA VAL A 79 -14.32 -4.46 4.28
C VAL A 79 -13.15 -3.48 4.27
N VAL A 80 -12.43 -3.34 3.14
CA VAL A 80 -11.31 -2.40 3.04
C VAL A 80 -11.81 -0.95 3.05
N CYS A 81 -12.89 -0.63 2.36
CA CYS A 81 -13.51 0.70 2.41
C CYS A 81 -13.94 1.07 3.84
N LYS A 82 -14.62 0.17 4.54
CA LYS A 82 -15.04 0.39 5.94
C LYS A 82 -13.85 0.58 6.89
N ALA A 83 -12.76 -0.17 6.67
CA ALA A 83 -11.53 0.00 7.45
C ALA A 83 -10.91 1.40 7.21
N ALA A 84 -10.88 1.86 5.97
CA ALA A 84 -10.37 3.18 5.61
C ALA A 84 -11.22 4.31 6.25
N GLU A 85 -12.56 4.23 6.16
CA GLU A 85 -13.46 5.19 6.82
C GLU A 85 -13.20 5.30 8.32
N ARG A 86 -13.10 4.15 9.01
CA ARG A 86 -12.86 4.12 10.46
C ARG A 86 -11.50 4.68 10.83
N THR A 87 -10.48 4.42 10.00
CA THR A 87 -9.13 4.96 10.20
C THR A 87 -9.13 6.48 10.06
N LEU A 88 -9.80 7.01 9.05
CA LEU A 88 -9.94 8.45 8.85
C LEU A 88 -10.77 9.12 9.97
N ALA A 89 -11.85 8.48 10.39
CA ALA A 89 -12.66 8.96 11.52
C ALA A 89 -11.84 9.01 12.83
N LEU A 90 -11.00 8.00 13.09
CA LEU A 90 -10.12 7.97 14.25
C LEU A 90 -9.02 9.05 14.18
N ALA A 91 -8.55 9.40 12.99
CA ALA A 91 -7.58 10.49 12.80
C ALA A 91 -8.16 11.86 13.20
N GLY A 92 -9.48 12.04 13.18
CA GLY A 92 -10.16 13.27 13.58
C GLY A 92 -9.61 14.50 12.84
N ASP A 93 -9.24 15.55 13.56
CA ASP A 93 -8.66 16.79 13.00
C ASP A 93 -7.34 16.58 12.26
N CYS A 94 -6.74 15.40 12.36
CA CYS A 94 -5.52 15.01 11.64
C CYS A 94 -5.80 14.14 10.41
N ALA A 95 -7.05 13.97 10.00
CA ALA A 95 -7.41 13.15 8.84
C ALA A 95 -6.73 13.62 7.55
N ASP A 96 -6.47 14.92 7.41
CA ASP A 96 -5.78 15.51 6.26
C ASP A 96 -4.28 15.17 6.19
N ASN A 97 -3.71 14.61 7.26
CA ASN A 97 -2.38 14.04 7.17
C ASN A 97 -2.35 12.84 6.22
N VAL A 98 -3.45 12.07 6.15
CA VAL A 98 -3.57 10.91 5.28
C VAL A 98 -3.89 11.38 3.86
N VAL A 99 -2.88 11.40 3.01
CA VAL A 99 -2.98 11.85 1.61
C VAL A 99 -3.20 10.70 0.62
N ALA A 100 -3.03 9.45 1.08
CA ALA A 100 -3.19 8.27 0.25
C ALA A 100 -3.74 7.07 1.06
N LEU A 101 -4.58 6.27 0.40
CA LEU A 101 -5.07 4.98 0.87
C LEU A 101 -4.35 3.89 0.05
N ASP A 102 -3.51 3.11 0.70
CA ASP A 102 -2.62 2.15 0.03
C ASP A 102 -3.05 0.71 0.25
N LEU A 103 -3.03 -0.11 -0.80
CA LEU A 103 -3.29 -1.54 -0.70
C LEU A 103 -1.98 -2.31 -0.60
N ASN A 104 -1.84 -3.13 0.45
CA ASN A 104 -0.71 -4.03 0.61
C ASN A 104 -0.84 -5.25 -0.30
N LEU A 105 0.03 -5.34 -1.29
CA LEU A 105 0.17 -6.48 -2.20
C LEU A 105 1.59 -7.09 -2.12
N GLY A 106 2.30 -6.85 -1.00
CA GLY A 106 3.69 -7.25 -0.88
C GLY A 106 4.05 -8.11 0.34
N CYS A 107 3.16 -8.28 1.33
CA CYS A 107 3.45 -9.06 2.53
C CYS A 107 3.62 -10.55 2.19
N PRO A 108 4.81 -11.16 2.44
CA PRO A 108 5.09 -12.54 2.04
C PRO A 108 4.73 -13.58 3.12
N GLN A 109 4.30 -13.18 4.31
CA GLN A 109 4.15 -14.05 5.47
C GLN A 109 3.00 -15.05 5.33
N GLN A 110 3.07 -16.18 6.05
CA GLN A 110 2.05 -17.22 6.02
C GLN A 110 0.70 -16.74 6.59
N ILE A 111 0.71 -15.80 7.51
CA ILE A 111 -0.52 -15.17 8.00
C ILE A 111 -1.26 -14.42 6.89
N ALA A 112 -0.53 -13.80 5.95
CA ALA A 112 -1.12 -13.15 4.78
C ALA A 112 -1.79 -14.16 3.83
N ARG A 113 -1.22 -15.37 3.72
CA ARG A 113 -1.85 -16.47 2.96
C ARG A 113 -3.20 -16.86 3.54
N ARG A 114 -3.28 -17.04 4.86
CA ARG A 114 -4.52 -17.39 5.55
C ARG A 114 -5.56 -16.27 5.47
N GLY A 115 -5.11 -15.02 5.60
CA GLY A 115 -5.95 -13.84 5.52
C GLY A 115 -6.26 -13.36 4.09
N ARG A 116 -5.77 -14.04 3.04
CA ARG A 116 -5.96 -13.69 1.62
C ARG A 116 -5.58 -12.24 1.33
N TYR A 117 -4.38 -11.79 1.74
CA TYR A 117 -3.87 -10.44 1.45
C TYR A 117 -2.38 -10.47 1.08
N GLY A 118 -1.80 -9.32 0.80
CA GLY A 118 -0.38 -9.16 0.51
C GLY A 118 0.05 -9.83 -0.79
N ALA A 119 1.27 -10.36 -0.82
CA ALA A 119 1.80 -11.03 -2.02
C ALA A 119 1.01 -12.29 -2.40
N TRP A 120 0.34 -12.93 -1.46
CA TRP A 120 -0.50 -14.09 -1.72
C TRP A 120 -1.78 -13.74 -2.48
N LEU A 121 -2.40 -12.61 -2.16
CA LEU A 121 -3.52 -12.07 -2.95
C LEU A 121 -3.04 -11.69 -4.34
N TRP A 122 -1.94 -10.94 -4.43
CA TRP A 122 -1.35 -10.48 -5.68
C TRP A 122 -1.02 -11.60 -6.66
N GLU A 123 -0.47 -12.72 -6.17
CA GLU A 123 -0.13 -13.87 -7.01
C GLU A 123 -1.34 -14.70 -7.44
N ARG A 124 -2.34 -14.85 -6.56
CA ARG A 124 -3.42 -15.84 -6.74
C ARG A 124 -4.72 -15.27 -7.22
N ASP A 125 -5.00 -14.01 -6.93
CA ASP A 125 -6.30 -13.37 -7.17
C ASP A 125 -6.09 -11.86 -7.42
N ALA A 126 -5.44 -11.56 -8.55
CA ALA A 126 -5.20 -10.17 -8.94
C ALA A 126 -6.50 -9.40 -9.22
N ASP A 127 -7.58 -10.11 -9.60
CA ASP A 127 -8.90 -9.50 -9.83
C ASP A 127 -9.47 -8.91 -8.55
N ALA A 128 -9.41 -9.65 -7.44
CA ALA A 128 -9.83 -9.12 -6.15
C ALA A 128 -8.99 -7.89 -5.72
N ALA A 129 -7.68 -7.86 -6.02
CA ALA A 129 -6.86 -6.68 -5.76
C ALA A 129 -7.31 -5.47 -6.60
N VAL A 130 -7.61 -5.69 -7.88
CA VAL A 130 -8.15 -4.67 -8.79
C VAL A 130 -9.50 -4.14 -8.30
N ASP A 131 -10.39 -5.03 -7.84
CA ASP A 131 -11.70 -4.66 -7.32
C ASP A 131 -11.60 -3.83 -6.03
N VAL A 132 -10.66 -4.14 -5.14
CA VAL A 132 -10.39 -3.30 -3.95
C VAL A 132 -9.93 -1.90 -4.35
N ILE A 133 -9.00 -1.76 -5.30
CA ILE A 133 -8.54 -0.44 -5.79
C ILE A 133 -9.71 0.34 -6.38
N ARG A 134 -10.51 -0.30 -7.24
CA ARG A 134 -11.69 0.33 -7.86
C ARG A 134 -12.71 0.78 -6.80
N ALA A 135 -12.98 -0.06 -5.81
CA ALA A 135 -13.90 0.26 -4.74
C ALA A 135 -13.42 1.45 -3.89
N LEU A 136 -12.15 1.45 -3.48
CA LEU A 136 -11.56 2.59 -2.76
C LEU A 136 -11.66 3.87 -3.59
N ARG A 137 -11.31 3.83 -4.88
CA ARG A 137 -11.37 4.99 -5.75
C ARG A 137 -12.80 5.53 -5.93
N THR A 138 -13.77 4.63 -6.04
CA THR A 138 -15.20 5.00 -6.16
C THR A 138 -15.74 5.52 -4.84
N HIS A 139 -15.43 4.86 -3.74
CA HIS A 139 -15.94 5.21 -2.41
C HIS A 139 -15.45 6.59 -1.94
N PHE A 140 -14.19 6.90 -2.24
CA PHE A 140 -13.56 8.19 -1.93
C PHE A 140 -13.46 9.12 -3.17
N ALA A 141 -14.42 9.05 -4.11
CA ALA A 141 -14.36 9.77 -5.37
C ALA A 141 -14.33 11.30 -5.22
N THR A 142 -14.96 11.84 -4.19
CA THR A 142 -15.01 13.29 -3.88
C THR A 142 -13.88 13.73 -2.94
N ASP A 143 -13.05 12.80 -2.51
CA ASP A 143 -11.94 13.03 -1.61
C ASP A 143 -10.67 13.38 -2.42
N GLU A 144 -9.84 14.27 -1.90
CA GLU A 144 -8.55 14.63 -2.52
C GLU A 144 -7.48 13.51 -2.36
N ARG A 145 -7.75 12.52 -1.51
CA ARG A 145 -6.86 11.38 -1.30
C ARG A 145 -6.78 10.51 -2.54
N VAL A 146 -5.58 10.06 -2.82
CA VAL A 146 -5.37 9.10 -3.90
C VAL A 146 -5.36 7.67 -3.39
N VAL A 147 -5.67 6.73 -4.28
CA VAL A 147 -5.50 5.29 -4.01
C VAL A 147 -4.15 4.86 -4.57
N THR A 148 -3.41 4.07 -3.81
CA THR A 148 -2.10 3.55 -4.19
C THR A 148 -1.98 2.06 -3.90
N ALA A 149 -0.95 1.40 -4.44
CA ALA A 149 -0.67 0.00 -4.14
C ALA A 149 0.83 -0.25 -3.99
N LYS A 150 1.19 -1.13 -3.06
CA LYS A 150 2.58 -1.59 -2.91
C LYS A 150 2.68 -3.08 -3.22
N VAL A 151 3.34 -3.41 -4.34
CA VAL A 151 3.42 -4.74 -4.92
C VAL A 151 4.83 -5.35 -4.80
N ARG A 152 4.91 -6.68 -4.96
CA ARG A 152 6.13 -7.41 -5.31
C ARG A 152 6.07 -7.84 -6.77
N ILE A 153 7.23 -8.13 -7.37
CA ILE A 153 7.26 -8.80 -8.67
C ILE A 153 6.79 -10.25 -8.54
N LEU A 154 6.22 -10.78 -9.61
CA LEU A 154 5.72 -12.16 -9.63
C LEU A 154 6.87 -13.19 -9.74
N PRO A 155 6.72 -14.37 -9.13
CA PRO A 155 7.65 -15.45 -9.31
C PRO A 155 7.49 -16.11 -10.71
N PRO A 156 8.55 -16.73 -11.29
CA PRO A 156 9.89 -16.82 -10.72
C PRO A 156 10.75 -15.57 -10.94
N GLY A 157 10.25 -14.51 -11.55
CA GLY A 157 10.99 -13.28 -11.88
C GLY A 157 11.73 -13.35 -13.22
N ASP A 158 11.36 -14.29 -14.09
CA ASP A 158 11.80 -14.37 -15.48
C ASP A 158 11.06 -13.35 -16.37
N ASP A 159 11.39 -13.31 -17.66
CA ASP A 159 10.82 -12.33 -18.59
C ASP A 159 9.28 -12.42 -18.68
N LYS A 160 8.72 -13.63 -18.59
CA LYS A 160 7.26 -13.84 -18.59
C LYS A 160 6.63 -13.24 -17.32
N ALA A 161 7.22 -13.53 -16.16
CA ALA A 161 6.75 -12.97 -14.89
C ALA A 161 6.94 -11.46 -14.81
N VAL A 162 7.98 -10.92 -15.45
CA VAL A 162 8.21 -9.46 -15.60
C VAL A 162 7.07 -8.83 -16.39
N ALA A 163 6.75 -9.39 -17.57
CA ALA A 163 5.65 -8.90 -18.41
C ALA A 163 4.29 -8.99 -17.69
N GLU A 164 4.02 -10.11 -17.03
CA GLU A 164 2.79 -10.29 -16.25
C GLU A 164 2.71 -9.32 -15.05
N THR A 165 3.83 -9.03 -14.40
CA THR A 165 3.88 -8.03 -13.32
C THR A 165 3.50 -6.65 -13.86
N ALA A 166 4.03 -6.27 -15.03
CA ALA A 166 3.72 -5.00 -15.67
C ALA A 166 2.23 -4.92 -16.08
N ASP A 167 1.69 -5.97 -16.70
CA ASP A 167 0.27 -6.04 -17.07
C ASP A 167 -0.65 -5.89 -15.85
N ARG A 168 -0.38 -6.62 -14.78
CA ARG A 168 -1.17 -6.48 -13.55
C ARG A 168 -1.07 -5.08 -12.92
N CYS A 169 0.10 -4.43 -13.00
CA CYS A 169 0.24 -3.04 -12.56
C CYS A 169 -0.58 -2.07 -13.43
N LEU A 170 -0.64 -2.29 -14.74
CA LEU A 170 -1.53 -1.52 -15.63
C LEU A 170 -2.99 -1.67 -15.22
N ARG A 171 -3.45 -2.88 -14.91
CA ARG A 171 -4.82 -3.13 -14.43
C ARG A 171 -5.13 -2.41 -13.12
N LEU A 172 -4.18 -2.34 -12.17
CA LEU A 172 -4.33 -1.54 -10.95
C LEU A 172 -4.45 -0.05 -11.28
N ALA A 173 -3.63 0.45 -12.21
CA ALA A 173 -3.69 1.84 -12.67
C ALA A 173 -5.02 2.15 -13.35
N ASP A 174 -5.57 1.25 -14.20
CA ASP A 174 -6.88 1.37 -14.84
C ASP A 174 -8.03 1.35 -13.82
N ALA A 175 -7.87 0.63 -12.73
CA ALA A 175 -8.81 0.64 -11.61
C ALA A 175 -8.77 1.93 -10.78
N GLY A 176 -7.76 2.80 -10.98
CA GLY A 176 -7.64 4.11 -10.35
C GLY A 176 -6.48 4.26 -9.36
N ALA A 177 -5.52 3.34 -9.33
CA ALA A 177 -4.30 3.53 -8.56
C ALA A 177 -3.45 4.66 -9.17
N SER A 178 -3.20 5.71 -8.38
CA SER A 178 -2.44 6.89 -8.79
C SER A 178 -0.92 6.73 -8.62
N LEU A 179 -0.49 5.74 -7.83
CA LEU A 179 0.91 5.37 -7.63
C LEU A 179 1.01 3.88 -7.32
N ILE A 180 2.01 3.24 -7.93
CA ILE A 180 2.35 1.85 -7.65
C ILE A 180 3.81 1.77 -7.19
N CYS A 181 4.01 1.31 -5.96
CA CYS A 181 5.34 1.09 -5.39
C CYS A 181 5.77 -0.35 -5.63
N VAL A 182 6.82 -0.54 -6.44
CA VAL A 182 7.30 -1.88 -6.82
C VAL A 182 8.48 -2.30 -5.95
N HIS A 183 8.35 -3.40 -5.22
CA HIS A 183 9.45 -4.10 -4.60
C HIS A 183 10.00 -5.14 -5.59
N GLY A 184 11.19 -4.92 -6.12
CA GLY A 184 11.84 -5.75 -7.15
C GLY A 184 12.30 -7.14 -6.66
N ARG A 185 11.54 -7.77 -5.77
CA ARG A 185 11.77 -9.13 -5.26
C ARG A 185 10.47 -9.91 -5.28
N THR A 186 10.56 -11.20 -5.56
CA THR A 186 9.41 -12.12 -5.47
C THR A 186 9.03 -12.38 -4.02
N ARG A 187 7.89 -13.03 -3.78
CA ARG A 187 7.45 -13.41 -2.43
C ARG A 187 8.43 -14.36 -1.75
N GLU A 188 9.05 -15.27 -2.49
CA GLU A 188 10.03 -16.24 -2.00
C GLU A 188 11.33 -15.56 -1.55
N GLN A 189 11.71 -14.45 -2.18
CA GLN A 189 12.89 -13.66 -1.84
C GLN A 189 12.65 -12.84 -0.58
N ASN A 190 12.66 -13.50 0.57
CA ASN A 190 12.49 -12.85 1.87
C ASN A 190 13.50 -13.38 2.89
N LYS A 191 13.72 -12.64 3.96
CA LYS A 191 14.69 -12.96 5.03
C LYS A 191 16.07 -13.28 4.44
N GLN A 192 16.63 -14.45 4.77
CA GLN A 192 17.94 -14.91 4.29
C GLN A 192 18.00 -15.13 2.76
N LEU A 193 16.85 -15.33 2.12
CA LEU A 193 16.74 -15.54 0.68
C LEU A 193 16.50 -14.23 -0.11
N SER A 194 16.64 -13.06 0.51
CA SER A 194 16.27 -11.78 -0.11
C SER A 194 17.01 -11.50 -1.42
N GLY A 195 18.32 -11.70 -1.48
CA GLY A 195 19.12 -11.44 -2.68
C GLY A 195 19.04 -9.99 -3.18
N ALA A 196 19.51 -9.74 -4.39
CA ALA A 196 19.39 -8.45 -5.06
C ALA A 196 17.97 -8.20 -5.58
N ALA A 197 17.55 -6.93 -5.66
CA ALA A 197 16.32 -6.56 -6.34
C ALA A 197 16.48 -6.69 -7.88
N ASN A 198 15.43 -7.16 -8.54
CA ASN A 198 15.36 -7.20 -10.00
C ASN A 198 14.98 -5.82 -10.56
N TRP A 199 15.99 -5.05 -10.96
CA TRP A 199 15.81 -3.71 -11.53
C TRP A 199 15.17 -3.73 -12.92
N ALA A 200 15.35 -4.81 -13.70
CA ALA A 200 14.70 -4.95 -14.99
C ALA A 200 13.17 -5.01 -14.85
N SER A 201 12.67 -5.75 -13.85
CA SER A 201 11.23 -5.79 -13.54
C SER A 201 10.69 -4.41 -13.13
N ILE A 202 11.43 -3.66 -12.30
CA ILE A 202 11.02 -2.30 -11.91
C ILE A 202 10.97 -1.38 -13.12
N LYS A 203 11.97 -1.48 -14.01
CA LYS A 203 12.03 -0.72 -15.25
C LYS A 203 10.86 -1.04 -16.16
N ALA A 204 10.57 -2.32 -16.39
CA ALA A 204 9.45 -2.76 -17.24
C ALA A 204 8.10 -2.22 -16.76
N VAL A 205 7.82 -2.28 -15.44
CA VAL A 205 6.59 -1.70 -14.87
C VAL A 205 6.55 -0.19 -15.10
N ARG A 206 7.68 0.51 -14.89
CA ARG A 206 7.73 1.97 -15.11
C ARG A 206 7.47 2.34 -16.57
N GLU A 207 8.07 1.62 -17.52
CA GLU A 207 7.91 1.86 -18.95
C GLU A 207 6.46 1.62 -19.37
N ALA A 208 5.86 0.49 -18.98
CA ALA A 208 4.45 0.20 -19.25
C ALA A 208 3.50 1.29 -18.72
N LEU A 209 3.74 1.81 -17.51
CA LEU A 209 2.92 2.87 -16.93
C LEU A 209 3.19 4.26 -17.54
N ALA A 210 4.36 4.50 -18.15
CA ALA A 210 4.69 5.77 -18.78
C ALA A 210 4.10 5.93 -20.19
N GLU A 211 3.75 4.83 -20.86
CA GLU A 211 3.09 4.82 -22.18
C GLU A 211 1.59 5.12 -22.11
N ARG A 212 1.06 5.28 -20.89
CA ARG A 212 -0.36 5.59 -20.61
C ARG A 212 -0.58 7.10 -20.39
#